data_e8bbf1027880889a5a7542e622172b83
#
_entry.id   e8bbf1027880889a5a7542e622172b83
#
_cell.length_a   1.000
_cell.length_b   1.000
_cell.length_c   1.000
_cell.angle_alpha   90.00
_cell.angle_beta   90.00
_cell.angle_gamma   90.00
#
_symmetry.space_group_name_H-M   'P 1'
#
loop_
_entity.id
_entity.type
_entity.pdbx_description
1 polymer ?
#
loop_
_entity_poly.entity_id
_entity_poly.type
_entity_poly.pdbx_seq_one_letter_code
_entity_poly.pdbx_strand_id
1 'polypeptide(L)'
;MICNFTHFSIALLWFLPVFSSAQTEPMDLSLEQSLTLLRSENKSLRIAGKEVELAKNEHQKLNAFWYPTISAAGAYVHMSNPIEVRQSLNQFTDPAKEYVHSILPNDQFISSLLDKIGQNTLTLPLISQNITSIDANLTWPIFTGGKRIYAGKIGKKLVSVAEVNREQVSANQQTLLIESYFGLRLGQRVVEVKTETYNSLKIHYDQALKVEQQGMINRAERLVAQVSMEEAKREL
;
A
#
# COMPACT_ATOMS: atom_id res chain seq x y z
N MET A 1 -49.27 40.20 3.47
CA MET A 1 -49.31 39.50 4.77
C MET A 1 -47.94 38.95 5.02
N ILE A 2 -47.21 39.69 5.80
CA ILE A 2 -46.11 39.52 6.70
C ILE A 2 -45.18 38.31 6.43
N CYS A 3 -44.03 38.65 5.82
CA CYS A 3 -42.86 37.82 5.61
C CYS A 3 -41.98 37.92 6.88
N ASN A 4 -41.72 36.78 7.54
CA ASN A 4 -40.76 36.73 8.65
C ASN A 4 -39.41 36.24 8.12
N PHE A 5 -38.43 37.16 8.06
CA PHE A 5 -37.02 36.94 7.81
C PHE A 5 -36.36 36.53 9.12
N THR A 6 -36.02 35.26 9.28
CA THR A 6 -35.21 34.80 10.41
C THR A 6 -33.70 34.90 10.04
N HIS A 7 -33.01 35.68 10.86
CA HIS A 7 -31.60 35.97 10.79
C HIS A 7 -30.74 34.70 10.93
N PHE A 8 -29.98 34.39 9.91
CA PHE A 8 -28.96 33.35 9.93
C PHE A 8 -27.63 34.04 10.40
N SER A 9 -27.34 33.94 11.69
CA SER A 9 -26.08 34.42 12.26
C SER A 9 -24.96 33.48 11.92
N ILE A 10 -24.11 33.89 10.99
CA ILE A 10 -22.84 33.22 10.65
C ILE A 10 -21.85 33.51 11.77
N ALA A 11 -21.64 32.55 12.66
CA ALA A 11 -20.54 32.57 13.62
C ALA A 11 -19.23 32.23 12.87
N LEU A 12 -18.47 33.27 12.54
CA LEU A 12 -17.13 33.15 11.97
C LEU A 12 -16.17 32.69 13.08
N LEU A 13 -15.95 31.37 13.19
CA LEU A 13 -14.97 30.77 14.09
C LEU A 13 -13.56 31.15 13.57
N TRP A 14 -12.90 32.03 14.28
CA TRP A 14 -11.48 32.35 14.11
C TRP A 14 -10.64 31.10 14.44
N PHE A 15 -10.18 30.43 13.43
CA PHE A 15 -9.16 29.38 13.52
C PHE A 15 -7.80 30.08 13.71
N LEU A 16 -7.41 30.33 14.95
CA LEU A 16 -6.03 30.70 15.27
C LEU A 16 -5.16 29.44 15.09
N PRO A 17 -4.16 29.45 14.20
CA PRO A 17 -3.18 28.39 14.16
C PRO A 17 -2.36 28.45 15.45
N VAL A 18 -2.59 27.52 16.35
CA VAL A 18 -1.69 27.28 17.48
C VAL A 18 -0.43 26.69 16.88
N PHE A 19 0.57 27.55 16.62
CA PHE A 19 1.94 27.12 16.39
C PHE A 19 2.44 26.51 17.70
N SER A 20 2.20 25.21 17.87
CA SER A 20 2.88 24.41 18.88
C SER A 20 4.33 24.33 18.45
N SER A 21 5.17 25.20 18.98
CA SER A 21 6.63 25.08 18.94
C SER A 21 6.96 23.84 19.76
N ALA A 22 7.06 22.70 19.10
CA ALA A 22 7.67 21.51 19.69
C ALA A 22 9.17 21.81 19.85
N GLN A 23 9.52 22.59 20.87
CA GLN A 23 10.89 22.65 21.38
C GLN A 23 11.11 21.28 22.03
N THR A 24 11.60 20.34 21.25
CA THR A 24 12.19 19.11 21.78
C THR A 24 13.45 19.54 22.53
N GLU A 25 13.39 19.55 23.86
CA GLU A 25 14.61 19.68 24.67
C GLU A 25 15.62 18.63 24.19
N PRO A 26 16.91 19.00 24.07
CA PRO A 26 17.93 18.04 23.66
C PRO A 26 17.97 16.90 24.69
N MET A 27 17.47 15.74 24.26
CA MET A 27 17.43 14.54 25.08
C MET A 27 18.84 13.94 25.11
N ASP A 28 19.54 14.09 26.23
CA ASP A 28 20.86 13.46 26.41
C ASP A 28 20.64 11.96 26.70
N LEU A 29 20.64 11.16 25.64
CA LEU A 29 20.44 9.72 25.71
C LEU A 29 21.80 9.01 25.85
N SER A 30 21.91 8.11 26.82
CA SER A 30 23.00 7.17 26.84
C SER A 30 22.89 6.16 25.70
N LEU A 31 24.00 5.51 25.32
CA LEU A 31 24.01 4.47 24.28
C LEU A 31 23.01 3.35 24.63
N GLU A 32 22.94 2.95 25.91
CA GLU A 32 22.05 1.87 26.36
C GLU A 32 20.58 2.26 26.24
N GLN A 33 20.23 3.49 26.60
CA GLN A 33 18.88 4.04 26.41
C GLN A 33 18.52 4.10 24.93
N SER A 34 19.45 4.52 24.08
CA SER A 34 19.25 4.57 22.64
C SER A 34 19.02 3.19 22.02
N LEU A 35 19.76 2.16 22.50
CA LEU A 35 19.56 0.76 22.08
C LEU A 35 18.22 0.21 22.55
N THR A 36 17.76 0.59 23.74
CA THR A 36 16.45 0.18 24.24
C THR A 36 15.33 0.82 23.41
N LEU A 37 15.44 2.10 23.10
CA LEU A 37 14.50 2.81 22.27
C LEU A 37 14.48 2.26 20.83
N LEU A 38 15.64 1.90 20.27
CA LEU A 38 15.72 1.22 18.98
C LEU A 38 14.88 -0.05 18.96
N ARG A 39 14.97 -0.89 20.01
CA ARG A 39 14.25 -2.16 20.08
C ARG A 39 12.74 -1.98 20.18
N SER A 40 12.26 -0.93 20.85
CA SER A 40 10.83 -0.66 21.03
C SER A 40 10.20 0.08 19.85
N GLU A 41 10.90 1.07 19.28
CA GLU A 41 10.30 2.04 18.36
C GLU A 41 10.74 1.90 16.91
N ASN A 42 11.79 1.11 16.63
CA ASN A 42 12.32 1.04 15.27
C ASN A 42 11.35 0.35 14.31
N LYS A 43 10.97 1.08 13.26
CA LYS A 43 10.02 0.62 12.25
C LYS A 43 10.54 -0.60 11.47
N SER A 44 11.84 -0.64 11.16
CA SER A 44 12.45 -1.77 10.42
C SER A 44 12.39 -3.07 11.22
N LEU A 45 12.63 -3.01 12.55
CA LEU A 45 12.47 -4.15 13.43
C LEU A 45 11.01 -4.63 13.52
N ARG A 46 10.09 -3.68 13.54
CA ARG A 46 8.65 -3.97 13.54
C ARG A 46 8.19 -4.63 12.26
N ILE A 47 8.68 -4.16 11.10
CA ILE A 47 8.42 -4.76 9.79
C ILE A 47 8.97 -6.19 9.76
N ALA A 48 10.24 -6.39 10.11
CA ALA A 48 10.84 -7.73 10.14
C ALA A 48 10.10 -8.70 11.10
N GLY A 49 9.55 -8.18 12.22
CA GLY A 49 8.68 -8.96 13.09
C GLY A 49 7.37 -9.39 12.42
N LYS A 50 6.77 -8.50 11.62
CA LYS A 50 5.56 -8.82 10.84
C LYS A 50 5.83 -9.78 9.69
N GLU A 51 7.01 -9.75 9.09
CA GLU A 51 7.43 -10.73 8.08
C GLU A 51 7.52 -12.15 8.68
N VAL A 52 8.02 -12.30 9.91
CA VAL A 52 8.00 -13.58 10.62
C VAL A 52 6.57 -14.06 10.86
N GLU A 53 5.67 -13.16 11.27
CA GLU A 53 4.25 -13.48 11.47
C GLU A 53 3.58 -13.90 10.15
N LEU A 54 3.89 -13.20 9.06
CA LEU A 54 3.42 -13.55 7.72
C LEU A 54 3.90 -14.95 7.31
N ALA A 55 5.19 -15.27 7.51
CA ALA A 55 5.74 -16.59 7.20
C ALA A 55 5.07 -17.70 8.03
N LYS A 56 4.73 -17.43 9.30
CA LYS A 56 3.95 -18.36 10.13
C LYS A 56 2.54 -18.59 9.59
N ASN A 57 1.87 -17.54 9.17
CA ASN A 57 0.53 -17.64 8.58
C ASN A 57 0.56 -18.42 7.24
N GLU A 58 1.57 -18.17 6.40
CA GLU A 58 1.76 -18.95 5.16
C GLU A 58 2.06 -20.43 5.45
N HIS A 59 2.84 -20.72 6.48
CA HIS A 59 3.03 -22.11 6.92
C HIS A 59 1.71 -22.75 7.36
N GLN A 60 0.87 -22.05 8.13
CA GLN A 60 -0.46 -22.54 8.53
C GLN A 60 -1.35 -22.77 7.30
N LYS A 61 -1.32 -21.87 6.32
CA LYS A 61 -2.05 -22.02 5.05
C LYS A 61 -1.59 -23.26 4.26
N LEU A 62 -0.29 -23.56 4.24
CA LEU A 62 0.22 -24.79 3.63
C LEU A 62 -0.26 -26.04 4.38
N ASN A 63 -0.44 -25.99 5.68
CA ASN A 63 -1.03 -27.07 6.47
C ASN A 63 -2.54 -27.22 6.22
N ALA A 64 -3.23 -26.15 5.78
CA ALA A 64 -4.65 -26.22 5.46
C ALA A 64 -4.96 -27.16 4.27
N PHE A 65 -3.98 -27.52 3.45
CA PHE A 65 -4.14 -28.57 2.40
C PHE A 65 -4.55 -29.95 2.93
N TRP A 66 -4.51 -30.18 4.23
CA TRP A 66 -5.00 -31.40 4.84
C TRP A 66 -6.53 -31.43 4.98
N TYR A 67 -7.19 -30.29 4.87
CA TYR A 67 -8.63 -30.13 5.03
C TYR A 67 -9.32 -29.99 3.67
N PRO A 68 -10.62 -30.35 3.58
CA PRO A 68 -11.40 -30.09 2.39
C PRO A 68 -11.61 -28.56 2.19
N THR A 69 -11.59 -28.16 0.94
CA THR A 69 -11.95 -26.78 0.55
C THR A 69 -13.40 -26.76 0.11
N ILE A 70 -14.19 -25.90 0.72
CA ILE A 70 -15.57 -25.66 0.34
C ILE A 70 -15.61 -24.28 -0.35
N SER A 71 -16.16 -24.26 -1.56
CA SER A 71 -16.41 -23.02 -2.30
C SER A 71 -17.88 -22.96 -2.69
N ALA A 72 -18.46 -21.77 -2.58
CA ALA A 72 -19.79 -21.46 -3.07
C ALA A 72 -19.70 -20.28 -4.02
N ALA A 73 -20.37 -20.36 -5.15
CA ALA A 73 -20.50 -19.28 -6.10
C ALA A 73 -21.96 -19.09 -6.48
N GLY A 74 -22.37 -17.87 -6.70
CA GLY A 74 -23.69 -17.52 -7.21
C GLY A 74 -23.55 -16.54 -8.36
N ALA A 75 -24.30 -16.76 -9.43
CA ALA A 75 -24.37 -15.83 -10.53
C ALA A 75 -25.84 -15.53 -10.87
N TYR A 76 -26.13 -14.28 -11.14
CA TYR A 76 -27.37 -13.83 -11.71
C TYR A 76 -27.10 -13.11 -13.01
N VAL A 77 -27.72 -13.59 -14.09
CA VAL A 77 -27.61 -13.01 -15.41
C VAL A 77 -28.98 -12.56 -15.86
N HIS A 78 -29.10 -11.29 -16.17
CA HIS A 78 -30.31 -10.72 -16.80
C HIS A 78 -29.97 -10.38 -18.25
N MET A 79 -30.75 -10.92 -19.19
CA MET A 79 -30.64 -10.62 -20.61
C MET A 79 -31.79 -9.71 -21.03
N SER A 80 -31.48 -8.66 -21.80
CA SER A 80 -32.49 -7.72 -22.29
C SER A 80 -33.52 -8.38 -23.19
N ASN A 81 -33.10 -9.44 -23.93
CA ASN A 81 -33.98 -10.23 -24.77
C ASN A 81 -33.78 -11.73 -24.46
N PRO A 82 -34.85 -12.53 -24.35
CA PRO A 82 -34.75 -13.96 -24.26
C PRO A 82 -34.18 -14.52 -25.56
N ILE A 83 -33.42 -15.59 -25.47
CA ILE A 83 -33.02 -16.35 -26.68
C ILE A 83 -34.17 -17.28 -27.06
N GLU A 84 -34.80 -16.97 -28.18
CA GLU A 84 -35.96 -17.69 -28.69
C GLU A 84 -35.68 -18.21 -30.10
N VAL A 85 -36.14 -19.41 -30.41
CA VAL A 85 -36.27 -19.86 -31.78
C VAL A 85 -37.66 -19.51 -32.25
N ARG A 86 -37.75 -18.66 -33.25
CA ARG A 86 -38.99 -18.27 -33.91
C ARG A 86 -39.08 -19.00 -35.24
N GLN A 87 -40.01 -19.91 -35.33
CA GLN A 87 -40.27 -20.66 -36.54
C GLN A 87 -41.59 -20.21 -37.13
N SER A 88 -41.55 -19.59 -38.30
CA SER A 88 -42.77 -19.31 -39.06
C SER A 88 -43.44 -20.58 -39.58
N LEU A 89 -44.73 -20.68 -39.39
CA LEU A 89 -45.45 -21.84 -39.91
C LEU A 89 -45.70 -21.74 -41.41
N ASN A 90 -45.35 -20.64 -42.07
CA ASN A 90 -45.48 -20.49 -43.52
C ASN A 90 -44.73 -21.57 -44.29
N GLN A 91 -43.53 -22.01 -43.81
CA GLN A 91 -42.80 -23.06 -44.50
C GLN A 91 -43.51 -24.42 -44.54
N PHE A 92 -44.54 -24.64 -43.69
CA PHE A 92 -45.36 -25.83 -43.72
C PHE A 92 -46.66 -25.58 -44.48
N THR A 93 -47.21 -24.35 -44.45
CA THR A 93 -48.45 -24.02 -45.11
C THR A 93 -48.29 -23.69 -46.58
N ASP A 94 -47.14 -23.12 -47.01
CA ASP A 94 -46.93 -22.73 -48.41
C ASP A 94 -46.90 -23.93 -49.35
N PRO A 95 -46.20 -25.07 -49.08
CA PRO A 95 -46.32 -26.29 -49.89
C PRO A 95 -47.77 -26.86 -49.90
N ALA A 96 -48.47 -26.74 -48.75
CA ALA A 96 -49.83 -27.22 -48.69
C ALA A 96 -50.81 -26.35 -49.54
N LYS A 97 -50.61 -25.04 -49.57
CA LYS A 97 -51.35 -24.13 -50.47
C LYS A 97 -51.12 -24.43 -51.92
N GLU A 98 -49.87 -24.65 -52.32
CA GLU A 98 -49.54 -25.02 -53.69
C GLU A 98 -50.21 -26.34 -54.11
N TYR A 99 -50.21 -27.33 -53.23
CA TYR A 99 -50.91 -28.59 -53.48
C TYR A 99 -52.43 -28.43 -53.56
N VAL A 100 -53.06 -27.66 -52.63
CA VAL A 100 -54.48 -27.38 -52.65
C VAL A 100 -54.89 -26.64 -53.93
N HIS A 101 -54.08 -25.62 -54.34
CA HIS A 101 -54.31 -24.85 -55.57
C HIS A 101 -54.24 -25.72 -56.84
N SER A 102 -53.38 -26.74 -56.82
CA SER A 102 -53.25 -27.69 -57.96
C SER A 102 -54.49 -28.56 -58.13
N ILE A 103 -55.20 -28.89 -57.02
CA ILE A 103 -56.37 -29.78 -57.04
C ILE A 103 -57.67 -28.97 -57.12
N LEU A 104 -57.74 -27.84 -56.39
CA LEU A 104 -58.91 -26.97 -56.24
C LEU A 104 -58.54 -25.52 -56.55
N PRO A 105 -58.41 -25.12 -57.82
CA PRO A 105 -57.89 -23.81 -58.20
C PRO A 105 -58.70 -22.61 -57.71
N ASN A 106 -59.92 -22.79 -57.30
CA ASN A 106 -60.87 -21.72 -56.92
C ASN A 106 -61.29 -21.78 -55.42
N ASP A 107 -60.63 -22.60 -54.60
CA ASP A 107 -60.98 -22.74 -53.18
C ASP A 107 -60.31 -21.65 -52.36
N GLN A 108 -61.04 -20.56 -52.12
CA GLN A 108 -60.63 -19.43 -51.28
C GLN A 108 -60.67 -19.77 -49.78
N PHE A 109 -61.52 -20.73 -49.38
CA PHE A 109 -61.69 -21.05 -47.99
C PHE A 109 -60.48 -21.76 -47.40
N ILE A 110 -59.98 -22.83 -48.04
CA ILE A 110 -58.82 -23.59 -47.55
C ILE A 110 -57.57 -22.73 -47.68
N SER A 111 -57.39 -21.96 -48.74
CA SER A 111 -56.27 -21.02 -48.90
C SER A 111 -56.22 -19.98 -47.80
N SER A 112 -57.37 -19.37 -47.46
CA SER A 112 -57.46 -18.36 -46.37
C SER A 112 -57.22 -18.98 -44.98
N LEU A 113 -57.61 -20.26 -44.77
CA LEU A 113 -57.34 -20.98 -43.53
C LEU A 113 -55.82 -21.28 -43.38
N LEU A 114 -55.17 -21.73 -44.46
CA LEU A 114 -53.73 -21.96 -44.49
C LEU A 114 -52.96 -20.66 -44.30
N ASP A 115 -53.40 -19.54 -44.83
CA ASP A 115 -52.82 -18.22 -44.60
C ASP A 115 -52.89 -17.82 -43.12
N LYS A 116 -54.06 -18.02 -42.49
CA LYS A 116 -54.18 -17.74 -41.05
C LYS A 116 -53.31 -18.60 -40.16
N ILE A 117 -53.11 -19.87 -40.53
CA ILE A 117 -52.19 -20.79 -39.85
C ILE A 117 -50.73 -20.37 -40.09
N GLY A 118 -50.38 -20.04 -41.34
CA GLY A 118 -49.05 -19.62 -41.72
C GLY A 118 -48.57 -18.35 -41.08
N GLN A 119 -49.49 -17.40 -40.83
CA GLN A 119 -49.20 -16.13 -40.13
C GLN A 119 -48.82 -16.33 -38.65
N ASN A 120 -49.12 -17.48 -38.07
CA ASN A 120 -48.71 -17.77 -36.70
C ASN A 120 -47.22 -18.16 -36.66
N THR A 121 -46.55 -17.61 -35.66
CA THR A 121 -45.14 -17.93 -35.40
C THR A 121 -45.06 -18.76 -34.14
N LEU A 122 -44.46 -19.95 -34.23
CA LEU A 122 -44.11 -20.75 -33.08
C LEU A 122 -42.87 -20.19 -32.43
N THR A 123 -42.99 -19.66 -31.22
CA THR A 123 -41.89 -19.11 -30.44
C THR A 123 -41.53 -20.12 -29.34
N LEU A 124 -40.37 -20.68 -29.41
CA LEU A 124 -39.82 -21.58 -28.41
C LEU A 124 -38.73 -20.86 -27.62
N PRO A 125 -38.98 -20.48 -26.34
CA PRO A 125 -37.93 -19.90 -25.53
C PRO A 125 -36.87 -20.97 -25.21
N LEU A 126 -35.63 -20.75 -25.64
CA LEU A 126 -34.49 -21.61 -25.36
C LEU A 126 -33.85 -21.24 -24.04
N ILE A 127 -33.74 -19.94 -23.76
CA ILE A 127 -33.09 -19.41 -22.56
C ILE A 127 -33.96 -18.30 -21.99
N SER A 128 -34.24 -18.37 -20.69
CA SER A 128 -34.99 -17.34 -19.96
C SER A 128 -34.17 -16.05 -19.85
N GLN A 129 -34.86 -14.91 -19.79
CA GLN A 129 -34.22 -13.61 -19.54
C GLN A 129 -33.46 -13.56 -18.22
N ASN A 130 -33.91 -14.30 -17.23
CA ASN A 130 -33.33 -14.33 -15.90
C ASN A 130 -32.77 -15.73 -15.63
N ILE A 131 -31.47 -15.80 -15.44
CA ILE A 131 -30.76 -17.03 -15.09
C ILE A 131 -30.10 -16.82 -13.73
N THR A 132 -30.50 -17.64 -12.78
CA THR A 132 -29.85 -17.68 -11.46
C THR A 132 -29.14 -19.02 -11.33
N SER A 133 -27.85 -19.01 -11.06
CA SER A 133 -27.10 -20.22 -10.72
C SER A 133 -26.51 -20.09 -9.31
N ILE A 134 -26.56 -21.17 -8.56
CA ILE A 134 -25.92 -21.31 -7.26
C ILE A 134 -25.17 -22.64 -7.29
N ASP A 135 -23.85 -22.56 -7.10
CA ASP A 135 -22.97 -23.72 -7.12
C ASP A 135 -22.28 -23.86 -5.77
N ALA A 136 -22.25 -25.04 -5.23
CA ALA A 136 -21.46 -25.39 -4.05
C ALA A 136 -20.52 -26.54 -4.42
N ASN A 137 -19.23 -26.34 -4.20
CA ASN A 137 -18.21 -27.34 -4.53
C ASN A 137 -17.36 -27.68 -3.31
N LEU A 138 -17.18 -28.94 -3.05
CA LEU A 138 -16.29 -29.48 -2.03
C LEU A 138 -15.16 -30.25 -2.69
N THR A 139 -13.93 -29.79 -2.49
CA THR A 139 -12.74 -30.44 -3.04
C THR A 139 -11.86 -30.93 -1.89
N TRP A 140 -11.67 -32.24 -1.82
CA TRP A 140 -10.79 -32.87 -0.86
C TRP A 140 -9.77 -33.77 -1.55
N PRO A 141 -8.55 -33.29 -1.78
CA PRO A 141 -7.52 -34.12 -2.40
C PRO A 141 -7.05 -35.18 -1.40
N ILE A 142 -7.40 -36.44 -1.60
CA ILE A 142 -7.07 -37.59 -0.73
C ILE A 142 -5.60 -37.96 -0.87
N PHE A 143 -5.06 -37.96 -2.07
CA PHE A 143 -3.67 -38.30 -2.38
C PHE A 143 -3.04 -37.28 -3.31
N THR A 144 -1.85 -36.79 -2.94
CA THR A 144 -1.14 -35.71 -3.66
C THR A 144 0.32 -36.07 -3.96
N GLY A 145 0.69 -37.36 -3.93
CA GLY A 145 2.07 -37.78 -4.20
C GLY A 145 3.11 -37.16 -3.25
N GLY A 146 2.76 -36.95 -1.98
CA GLY A 146 3.68 -36.39 -0.99
C GLY A 146 3.77 -34.83 -0.98
N LYS A 147 3.14 -34.13 -1.92
CA LYS A 147 3.20 -32.64 -1.98
C LYS A 147 2.85 -31.98 -0.67
N ARG A 148 1.84 -32.45 0.07
CA ARG A 148 1.42 -31.90 1.37
C ARG A 148 2.54 -31.98 2.43
N ILE A 149 3.23 -33.12 2.50
CA ILE A 149 4.31 -33.34 3.47
C ILE A 149 5.45 -32.38 3.18
N TYR A 150 5.86 -32.26 1.93
CA TYR A 150 6.94 -31.36 1.54
C TYR A 150 6.54 -29.90 1.64
N ALA A 151 5.29 -29.53 1.32
CA ALA A 151 4.78 -28.17 1.52
C ALA A 151 4.86 -27.74 2.99
N GLY A 152 4.47 -28.59 3.94
CA GLY A 152 4.61 -28.32 5.37
C GLY A 152 6.07 -28.15 5.79
N LYS A 153 7.00 -29.00 5.29
CA LYS A 153 8.43 -28.87 5.55
C LYS A 153 9.02 -27.57 5.00
N ILE A 154 8.63 -27.20 3.78
CA ILE A 154 9.04 -25.94 3.13
C ILE A 154 8.53 -24.76 3.97
N GLY A 155 7.25 -24.75 4.33
CA GLY A 155 6.67 -23.69 5.15
C GLY A 155 7.40 -23.50 6.47
N LYS A 156 7.77 -24.59 7.17
CA LYS A 156 8.57 -24.52 8.38
C LYS A 156 9.96 -23.90 8.14
N LYS A 157 10.61 -24.23 7.02
CA LYS A 157 11.90 -23.65 6.67
C LYS A 157 11.80 -22.17 6.31
N LEU A 158 10.74 -21.75 5.64
CA LEU A 158 10.48 -20.34 5.36
C LEU A 158 10.31 -19.51 6.63
N VAL A 159 9.65 -20.05 7.66
CA VAL A 159 9.59 -19.40 8.98
C VAL A 159 10.99 -19.23 9.56
N SER A 160 11.84 -20.26 9.53
CA SER A 160 13.23 -20.15 10.02
C SER A 160 14.03 -19.11 9.26
N VAL A 161 13.85 -18.99 7.93
CA VAL A 161 14.49 -17.95 7.11
C VAL A 161 14.04 -16.56 7.56
N ALA A 162 12.74 -16.35 7.78
CA ALA A 162 12.22 -15.07 8.23
C ALA A 162 12.73 -14.69 9.63
N GLU A 163 12.90 -15.66 10.54
CA GLU A 163 13.46 -15.45 11.87
C GLU A 163 14.93 -15.00 11.79
N VAL A 164 15.75 -15.68 10.99
CA VAL A 164 17.17 -15.29 10.76
C VAL A 164 17.25 -13.92 10.10
N ASN A 165 16.40 -13.62 9.13
CA ASN A 165 16.35 -12.30 8.51
C ASN A 165 16.01 -11.19 9.52
N ARG A 166 15.09 -11.45 10.45
CA ARG A 166 14.78 -10.51 11.53
C ARG A 166 16.00 -10.26 12.43
N GLU A 167 16.77 -11.29 12.75
CA GLU A 167 18.01 -11.16 13.53
C GLU A 167 19.05 -10.32 12.78
N GLN A 168 19.20 -10.56 11.49
CA GLN A 168 20.11 -9.79 10.62
C GLN A 168 19.70 -8.30 10.58
N VAL A 169 18.41 -8.01 10.40
CA VAL A 169 17.90 -6.63 10.43
C VAL A 169 18.19 -5.99 11.78
N SER A 170 17.99 -6.73 12.89
CA SER A 170 18.28 -6.24 14.22
C SER A 170 19.78 -5.89 14.41
N ALA A 171 20.68 -6.76 13.97
CA ALA A 171 22.11 -6.51 14.05
C ALA A 171 22.52 -5.28 13.22
N ASN A 172 22.01 -5.17 11.98
CA ASN A 172 22.30 -4.04 11.11
C ASN A 172 21.82 -2.71 11.70
N GLN A 173 20.61 -2.68 12.28
CA GLN A 173 20.07 -1.48 12.89
C GLN A 173 20.84 -1.07 14.17
N GLN A 174 21.32 -2.05 14.95
CA GLN A 174 22.17 -1.77 16.11
C GLN A 174 23.52 -1.19 15.69
N THR A 175 24.16 -1.75 14.66
CA THR A 175 25.43 -1.23 14.12
C THR A 175 25.25 0.21 13.64
N LEU A 176 24.21 0.49 12.86
CA LEU A 176 23.93 1.84 12.35
C LEU A 176 23.69 2.84 13.49
N LEU A 177 22.99 2.43 14.55
CA LEU A 177 22.79 3.27 15.74
C LEU A 177 24.11 3.58 16.44
N ILE A 178 24.97 2.57 16.64
CA ILE A 178 26.27 2.72 17.29
C ILE A 178 27.16 3.68 16.49
N GLU A 179 27.25 3.50 15.18
CA GLU A 179 27.99 4.39 14.29
C GLU A 179 27.47 5.83 14.36
N SER A 180 26.16 6.03 14.31
CA SER A 180 25.55 7.35 14.40
C SER A 180 25.76 8.00 15.74
N TYR A 181 25.68 7.24 16.83
CA TYR A 181 25.87 7.72 18.20
C TYR A 181 27.31 8.24 18.40
N PHE A 182 28.30 7.42 18.02
CA PHE A 182 29.71 7.84 18.14
C PHE A 182 30.09 8.91 17.14
N GLY A 183 29.49 8.91 15.94
CA GLY A 183 29.65 10.00 14.97
C GLY A 183 29.18 11.34 15.53
N LEU A 184 28.02 11.37 16.19
CA LEU A 184 27.52 12.58 16.87
C LEU A 184 28.45 13.02 18.00
N ARG A 185 28.92 12.10 18.85
CA ARG A 185 29.86 12.40 19.94
C ARG A 185 31.19 12.93 19.41
N LEU A 186 31.69 12.35 18.31
CA LEU A 186 32.89 12.86 17.65
C LEU A 186 32.69 14.31 17.14
N GLY A 187 31.56 14.56 16.46
CA GLY A 187 31.22 15.91 16.00
C GLY A 187 31.17 16.93 17.13
N GLN A 188 30.53 16.58 18.26
CA GLN A 188 30.52 17.44 19.44
C GLN A 188 31.93 17.76 19.96
N ARG A 189 32.82 16.75 20.03
CA ARG A 189 34.20 16.96 20.46
C ARG A 189 35.01 17.80 19.48
N VAL A 190 34.78 17.66 18.18
CA VAL A 190 35.44 18.50 17.16
C VAL A 190 35.05 19.98 17.36
N VAL A 191 33.76 20.26 17.57
CA VAL A 191 33.28 21.64 17.84
C VAL A 191 33.92 22.21 19.13
N GLU A 192 34.00 21.40 20.20
CA GLU A 192 34.61 21.78 21.46
C GLU A 192 36.11 22.20 21.24
N VAL A 193 36.88 21.31 20.56
CA VAL A 193 38.30 21.57 20.26
C VAL A 193 38.48 22.82 19.38
N LYS A 194 37.65 22.97 18.33
CA LYS A 194 37.69 24.15 17.46
C LYS A 194 37.37 25.46 18.24
N THR A 195 36.40 25.38 19.14
CA THR A 195 36.03 26.52 20.02
C THR A 195 37.20 26.91 20.95
N GLU A 196 37.87 25.94 21.57
CA GLU A 196 39.06 26.19 22.39
C GLU A 196 40.20 26.76 21.57
N THR A 197 40.45 26.27 20.38
CA THR A 197 41.47 26.75 19.45
C THR A 197 41.19 28.23 19.11
N TYR A 198 39.97 28.57 18.72
CA TYR A 198 39.58 29.97 18.46
C TYR A 198 39.78 30.86 19.68
N ASN A 199 39.33 30.43 20.86
CA ASN A 199 39.48 31.20 22.09
C ASN A 199 40.96 31.42 22.43
N SER A 200 41.82 30.44 22.28
CA SER A 200 43.26 30.55 22.51
C SER A 200 43.94 31.53 21.55
N LEU A 201 43.60 31.45 20.25
CA LEU A 201 44.13 32.36 19.23
C LEU A 201 43.60 33.78 19.39
N LYS A 202 42.39 33.94 19.89
CA LYS A 202 41.84 35.23 20.24
C LYS A 202 42.61 35.87 21.39
N ILE A 203 42.94 35.15 22.44
CA ILE A 203 43.79 35.61 23.54
C ILE A 203 45.17 35.99 23.00
N HIS A 204 45.75 35.18 22.12
CA HIS A 204 47.05 35.49 21.46
C HIS A 204 46.97 36.79 20.64
N TYR A 205 45.92 37.01 19.86
CA TYR A 205 45.72 38.27 19.12
C TYR A 205 45.59 39.46 20.05
N ASP A 206 44.80 39.35 21.14
CA ASP A 206 44.61 40.39 22.12
C ASP A 206 45.92 40.76 22.85
N GLN A 207 46.78 39.77 23.11
CA GLN A 207 48.13 40.00 23.65
C GLN A 207 49.03 40.70 22.63
N ALA A 208 49.07 40.25 21.38
CA ALA A 208 49.85 40.86 20.31
C ALA A 208 49.45 42.34 20.10
N LEU A 209 48.15 42.66 20.18
CA LEU A 209 47.65 44.01 20.08
C LEU A 209 48.22 44.93 21.21
N LYS A 210 48.25 44.44 22.46
CA LYS A 210 48.79 45.18 23.62
C LYS A 210 50.31 45.40 23.49
N VAL A 211 51.03 44.39 23.02
CA VAL A 211 52.51 44.45 22.87
C VAL A 211 52.89 45.34 21.68
N GLU A 212 52.12 45.38 20.58
CA GLU A 212 52.27 46.36 19.49
C GLU A 212 52.07 47.80 20.01
N GLN A 213 51.01 48.06 20.82
CA GLN A 213 50.75 49.37 21.43
C GLN A 213 51.91 49.85 22.32
N GLN A 214 52.66 48.94 22.91
CA GLN A 214 53.86 49.25 23.70
C GLN A 214 55.13 49.38 22.83
N GLY A 215 55.02 49.25 21.51
CA GLY A 215 56.13 49.32 20.57
C GLY A 215 57.13 48.19 20.59
N MET A 216 56.76 47.04 21.22
CA MET A 216 57.65 45.88 21.35
C MET A 216 57.60 44.88 20.18
N ILE A 217 56.50 44.91 19.37
CA ILE A 217 56.37 44.15 18.12
C ILE A 217 55.89 45.06 16.99
N ASN A 218 56.10 44.63 15.77
CA ASN A 218 55.68 45.37 14.58
C ASN A 218 54.23 44.98 14.18
N ARG A 219 53.64 45.83 13.33
CA ARG A 219 52.28 45.61 12.81
C ARG A 219 52.14 44.28 12.04
N ALA A 220 53.17 43.83 11.36
CA ALA A 220 53.13 42.57 10.58
C ALA A 220 52.94 41.36 11.52
N GLU A 221 53.61 41.32 12.65
CA GLU A 221 53.50 40.24 13.66
C GLU A 221 52.07 40.20 14.27
N ARG A 222 51.46 41.35 14.59
CA ARG A 222 50.06 41.37 15.02
C ARG A 222 49.10 40.87 13.93
N LEU A 223 49.33 41.27 12.64
CA LEU A 223 48.51 40.81 11.53
C LEU A 223 48.56 39.27 11.35
N VAL A 224 49.70 38.65 11.59
CA VAL A 224 49.82 37.16 11.57
C VAL A 224 48.90 36.55 12.64
N ALA A 225 48.91 37.07 13.87
CA ALA A 225 48.04 36.60 14.93
C ALA A 225 46.57 36.80 14.58
N GLN A 226 46.25 37.94 13.94
CA GLN A 226 44.87 38.24 13.49
C GLN A 226 44.40 37.23 12.42
N VAL A 227 45.21 36.95 11.42
CA VAL A 227 44.90 35.97 10.37
C VAL A 227 44.64 34.58 10.96
N SER A 228 45.52 34.13 11.88
CA SER A 228 45.35 32.82 12.54
C SER A 228 44.02 32.74 13.34
N MET A 229 43.66 33.82 14.04
CA MET A 229 42.39 33.90 14.76
C MET A 229 41.20 33.86 13.79
N GLU A 230 41.21 34.62 12.68
CA GLU A 230 40.14 34.63 11.70
C GLU A 230 40.02 33.29 10.92
N GLU A 231 41.14 32.62 10.73
CA GLU A 231 41.10 31.25 10.18
C GLU A 231 40.43 30.27 11.11
N ALA A 232 40.80 30.25 12.39
CA ALA A 232 40.15 29.39 13.38
C ALA A 232 38.66 29.71 13.56
N LYS A 233 38.28 30.98 13.42
CA LYS A 233 36.88 31.39 13.43
C LYS A 233 36.08 30.85 12.22
N ARG A 234 36.70 30.74 11.05
CA ARG A 234 36.07 30.16 9.85
C ARG A 234 35.94 28.64 9.91
N GLU A 235 36.81 28.00 10.69
CA GLU A 235 36.79 26.57 10.88
C GLU A 235 35.82 26.10 11.98
N LEU A 236 35.29 27.01 12.76
CA LEU A 236 34.28 26.80 13.80
C LEU A 236 32.87 26.78 13.19
#